data_b4b97df14746ea731671e0cfbca30005
#
_entry.id   b4b97df14746ea731671e0cfbca30005
#
_cell.length_a   1.000
_cell.length_b   1.000
_cell.length_c   1.000
_cell.angle_alpha   90.00
_cell.angle_beta   90.00
_cell.angle_gamma   90.00
#
_symmetry.space_group_name_H-M   'P 1'
#
loop_
_entity.id
_entity.type
_entity.pdbx_description
1 polymer ?
#
loop_
_entity_poly.entity_id
_entity_poly.type
_entity_poly.pdbx_seq_one_letter_code
_entity_poly.pdbx_strand_id
1 'polypeptide(L)'
;MTYNTWWIKKDRNFGDLLTPYILDYFNIDYQYSGIESADIICVGSIARHAKDNTIVLGSGMINFRKEKLNPNADWRFVRGPYTRQRVIDCGGTCPEIYGDAAMLLPWICPEEPKEFKIGIVPHFVDYEYVKNTYPDYNVINVINDDPLEVAKEISKCTSIISSSLHGIIAAHAYGIPAAWVEFSNKIKGDRIKFK
;
A
#
# COMPACT_ATOMS: atom_id res chain seq x y z
N MET A 1 -24.20 -9.79 -1.19
CA MET A 1 -23.22 -10.89 -1.35
C MET A 1 -21.99 -10.49 -0.55
N THR A 2 -21.62 -11.31 0.43
CA THR A 2 -20.48 -11.04 1.32
C THR A 2 -19.22 -11.68 0.76
N TYR A 3 -18.17 -10.90 0.53
CA TYR A 3 -16.88 -11.38 0.02
C TYR A 3 -15.93 -11.77 1.15
N ASN A 4 -15.25 -12.89 1.01
CA ASN A 4 -14.12 -13.21 1.86
C ASN A 4 -12.93 -12.35 1.44
N THR A 5 -12.37 -11.59 2.36
CA THR A 5 -11.28 -10.65 2.05
C THR A 5 -10.09 -10.89 2.96
N TRP A 6 -8.90 -10.88 2.37
CA TRP A 6 -7.66 -11.02 3.11
C TRP A 6 -6.74 -9.83 2.93
N TRP A 7 -6.12 -9.41 4.02
CA TRP A 7 -5.03 -8.43 4.06
C TRP A 7 -4.10 -8.72 5.23
N ILE A 8 -2.88 -8.15 5.23
CA ILE A 8 -1.92 -8.36 6.31
C ILE A 8 -2.31 -7.52 7.53
N LYS A 9 -2.70 -8.19 8.63
CA LYS A 9 -3.03 -7.53 9.91
C LYS A 9 -1.85 -7.52 10.88
N LYS A 10 -0.98 -8.54 10.81
CA LYS A 10 0.00 -8.86 11.85
C LYS A 10 0.94 -7.70 12.17
N ASP A 11 1.39 -6.98 11.15
CA ASP A 11 2.41 -5.96 11.32
C ASP A 11 1.82 -4.57 11.58
N ARG A 12 0.49 -4.44 11.62
CA ARG A 12 -0.26 -3.18 11.79
C ARG A 12 0.28 -2.04 10.92
N ASN A 13 0.80 -2.40 9.74
CA ASN A 13 1.36 -1.44 8.81
C ASN A 13 0.25 -0.65 8.12
N PHE A 14 0.39 0.66 8.11
CA PHE A 14 -0.55 1.63 7.55
C PHE A 14 -1.16 1.19 6.22
N GLY A 15 -0.32 0.91 5.22
CA GLY A 15 -0.81 0.56 3.89
C GLY A 15 -1.59 -0.76 3.88
N ASP A 16 -1.08 -1.77 4.57
CA ASP A 16 -1.71 -3.10 4.59
C ASP A 16 -3.09 -3.08 5.29
N LEU A 17 -3.33 -2.14 6.21
CA LEU A 17 -4.59 -1.98 6.92
C LEU A 17 -5.66 -1.17 6.17
N LEU A 18 -5.36 -0.59 5.01
CA LEU A 18 -6.32 0.26 4.27
C LEU A 18 -7.42 -0.52 3.55
N THR A 19 -7.21 -1.81 3.29
CA THR A 19 -8.19 -2.63 2.53
C THR A 19 -9.63 -2.52 3.07
N PRO A 20 -9.92 -2.71 4.37
CA PRO A 20 -11.29 -2.60 4.90
C PRO A 20 -11.89 -1.21 4.67
N TYR A 21 -11.16 -0.14 4.90
CA TYR A 21 -11.65 1.23 4.74
C TYR A 21 -12.03 1.55 3.28
N ILE A 22 -11.30 0.98 2.33
CA ILE A 22 -11.63 1.11 0.91
C ILE A 22 -12.90 0.35 0.56
N LEU A 23 -13.05 -0.87 1.05
CA LEU A 23 -14.25 -1.67 0.80
C LEU A 23 -15.50 -1.04 1.44
N ASP A 24 -15.37 -0.52 2.66
CA ASP A 24 -16.44 0.21 3.37
C ASP A 24 -16.88 1.46 2.59
N TYR A 25 -15.94 2.24 2.05
CA TYR A 25 -16.24 3.42 1.25
C TYR A 25 -17.12 3.09 0.01
N PHE A 26 -16.87 1.93 -0.62
CA PHE A 26 -17.67 1.48 -1.75
C PHE A 26 -18.89 0.64 -1.37
N ASN A 27 -19.22 0.53 -0.08
CA ASN A 27 -20.32 -0.30 0.44
C ASN A 27 -20.24 -1.77 -0.03
N ILE A 28 -19.03 -2.30 -0.15
CA ILE A 28 -18.77 -3.70 -0.47
C ILE A 28 -18.90 -4.49 0.83
N ASP A 29 -19.84 -5.42 0.88
CA ASP A 29 -20.04 -6.30 2.03
C ASP A 29 -18.95 -7.38 2.05
N TYR A 30 -18.17 -7.44 3.14
CA TYR A 30 -17.03 -8.35 3.27
C TYR A 30 -16.88 -8.90 4.69
N GLN A 31 -16.16 -9.99 4.80
CA GLN A 31 -15.64 -10.54 6.06
C GLN A 31 -14.15 -10.89 5.92
N TYR A 32 -13.41 -10.73 7.01
CA TYR A 32 -12.01 -11.15 7.03
C TYR A 32 -11.90 -12.67 6.98
N SER A 33 -11.05 -13.17 6.09
CA SER A 33 -10.85 -14.61 5.90
C SER A 33 -9.37 -15.01 5.95
N GLY A 34 -9.10 -16.31 5.89
CA GLY A 34 -7.77 -16.81 5.60
C GLY A 34 -7.40 -16.54 4.13
N ILE A 35 -6.09 -16.48 3.85
CA ILE A 35 -5.56 -16.23 2.51
C ILE A 35 -6.02 -17.26 1.47
N GLU A 36 -6.24 -18.52 1.89
CA GLU A 36 -6.64 -19.62 1.00
C GLU A 36 -8.10 -19.50 0.53
N SER A 37 -8.93 -18.73 1.24
CA SER A 37 -10.35 -18.54 0.95
C SER A 37 -10.70 -17.11 0.53
N ALA A 38 -9.70 -16.29 0.21
CA ALA A 38 -9.93 -14.88 -0.13
C ALA A 38 -10.52 -14.72 -1.54
N ASP A 39 -11.71 -14.12 -1.60
CA ASP A 39 -12.36 -13.69 -2.85
C ASP A 39 -11.76 -12.36 -3.34
N ILE A 40 -11.31 -11.50 -2.42
CA ILE A 40 -10.73 -10.18 -2.73
C ILE A 40 -9.38 -10.01 -2.03
N ILE A 41 -8.40 -9.48 -2.77
CA ILE A 41 -7.19 -8.84 -2.24
C ILE A 41 -7.04 -7.44 -2.85
N CYS A 42 -6.60 -6.47 -2.04
CA CYS A 42 -6.57 -5.08 -2.44
C CYS A 42 -5.17 -4.46 -2.19
N VAL A 43 -5.04 -3.59 -1.20
CA VAL A 43 -3.82 -2.84 -0.93
C VAL A 43 -2.67 -3.74 -0.47
N GLY A 44 -1.46 -3.40 -0.87
CA GLY A 44 -0.25 -4.05 -0.40
C GLY A 44 0.54 -4.79 -1.49
N SER A 45 1.74 -5.25 -1.14
CA SER A 45 2.57 -6.08 -2.03
C SER A 45 2.22 -7.57 -1.85
N ILE A 46 0.96 -7.91 -2.06
CA ILE A 46 0.36 -9.21 -1.76
C ILE A 46 -0.17 -9.94 -3.00
N ALA A 47 0.08 -9.43 -4.20
CA ALA A 47 -0.39 -9.99 -5.48
C ALA A 47 -0.08 -11.49 -5.65
N ARG A 48 1.07 -11.97 -5.13
CA ARG A 48 1.47 -13.40 -5.17
C ARG A 48 0.52 -14.35 -4.44
N HIS A 49 -0.37 -13.82 -3.62
CA HIS A 49 -1.30 -14.60 -2.81
C HIS A 49 -2.66 -14.80 -3.47
N ALA A 50 -2.90 -14.18 -4.64
CA ALA A 50 -4.10 -14.41 -5.42
C ALA A 50 -4.23 -15.88 -5.80
N LYS A 51 -5.42 -16.46 -5.60
CA LYS A 51 -5.82 -17.81 -6.01
C LYS A 51 -6.68 -17.75 -7.25
N ASP A 52 -7.13 -18.91 -7.75
CA ASP A 52 -8.08 -18.97 -8.84
C ASP A 52 -9.34 -18.16 -8.50
N ASN A 53 -9.75 -17.31 -9.40
CA ASN A 53 -10.91 -16.41 -9.28
C ASN A 53 -10.79 -15.31 -8.20
N THR A 54 -9.66 -15.19 -7.46
CA THR A 54 -9.47 -14.06 -6.54
C THR A 54 -9.48 -12.75 -7.32
N ILE A 55 -10.34 -11.82 -6.93
CA ILE A 55 -10.41 -10.47 -7.47
C ILE A 55 -9.26 -9.65 -6.92
N VAL A 56 -8.43 -9.11 -7.79
CA VAL A 56 -7.26 -8.30 -7.43
C VAL A 56 -7.50 -6.84 -7.78
N LEU A 57 -7.47 -5.97 -6.75
CA LEU A 57 -7.77 -4.55 -6.84
C LEU A 57 -6.55 -3.71 -6.42
N GLY A 58 -5.64 -3.41 -7.35
CA GLY A 58 -4.51 -2.50 -7.12
C GLY A 58 -3.32 -3.10 -6.36
N SER A 59 -3.34 -4.38 -6.03
CA SER A 59 -2.20 -5.03 -5.38
C SER A 59 -0.98 -5.11 -6.29
N GLY A 60 0.22 -5.18 -5.69
CA GLY A 60 1.47 -5.30 -6.41
C GLY A 60 2.40 -6.37 -5.87
N MET A 61 3.61 -6.43 -6.43
CA MET A 61 4.67 -7.35 -6.02
C MET A 61 5.68 -6.68 -5.11
N ILE A 62 6.42 -7.50 -4.36
CA ILE A 62 7.59 -7.09 -3.59
C ILE A 62 8.90 -7.47 -4.30
N ASN A 63 8.87 -8.50 -5.16
CA ASN A 63 10.05 -8.99 -5.88
C ASN A 63 9.68 -9.51 -7.27
N PHE A 64 10.15 -8.82 -8.30
CA PHE A 64 9.82 -9.15 -9.69
C PHE A 64 10.33 -10.53 -10.13
N ARG A 65 11.57 -10.89 -9.78
CA ARG A 65 12.19 -12.11 -10.28
C ARG A 65 11.72 -13.37 -9.57
N LYS A 66 11.28 -13.26 -8.30
CA LYS A 66 10.99 -14.39 -7.43
C LYS A 66 9.51 -14.74 -7.35
N GLU A 67 8.63 -13.77 -7.60
CA GLU A 67 7.20 -14.00 -7.46
C GLU A 67 6.59 -14.60 -8.73
N LYS A 68 5.80 -15.65 -8.55
CA LYS A 68 4.89 -16.18 -9.54
C LYS A 68 3.49 -15.68 -9.21
N LEU A 69 2.78 -15.19 -10.20
CA LEU A 69 1.41 -14.73 -10.05
C LEU A 69 0.45 -15.76 -10.68
N ASN A 70 -0.71 -15.92 -10.07
CA ASN A 70 -1.69 -16.89 -10.53
C ASN A 70 -2.37 -16.39 -11.82
N PRO A 71 -2.26 -17.10 -12.95
CA PRO A 71 -2.86 -16.68 -14.21
C PRO A 71 -4.40 -16.73 -14.20
N ASN A 72 -5.01 -17.51 -13.30
CA ASN A 72 -6.45 -17.70 -13.20
C ASN A 72 -7.14 -16.75 -12.22
N ALA A 73 -6.40 -15.84 -11.57
CA ALA A 73 -7.01 -14.80 -10.74
C ALA A 73 -7.70 -13.74 -11.63
N ASP A 74 -8.70 -13.07 -11.07
CA ASP A 74 -9.42 -11.99 -11.72
C ASP A 74 -8.68 -10.66 -11.50
N TRP A 75 -7.73 -10.37 -12.37
CA TRP A 75 -6.90 -9.16 -12.32
C TRP A 75 -7.67 -7.95 -12.87
N ARG A 76 -8.35 -7.19 -12.01
CA ARG A 76 -9.12 -5.99 -12.41
C ARG A 76 -8.22 -4.80 -12.70
N PHE A 77 -7.26 -4.55 -11.84
CA PHE A 77 -6.16 -3.62 -12.03
C PHE A 77 -5.06 -3.96 -11.04
N VAL A 78 -3.85 -3.46 -11.32
CA VAL A 78 -2.66 -3.72 -10.52
C VAL A 78 -1.92 -2.42 -10.22
N ARG A 79 -1.08 -2.43 -9.19
CA ARG A 79 -0.38 -1.23 -8.78
C ARG A 79 0.48 -0.59 -9.86
N GLY A 80 1.12 -1.37 -10.71
CA GLY A 80 1.97 -0.83 -11.76
C GLY A 80 2.29 -1.81 -12.89
N PRO A 81 2.96 -1.33 -13.96
CA PRO A 81 3.19 -2.07 -15.19
C PRO A 81 4.02 -3.35 -14.99
N TYR A 82 4.95 -3.36 -14.06
CA TYR A 82 5.74 -4.55 -13.76
C TYR A 82 4.91 -5.70 -13.16
N THR A 83 3.90 -5.38 -12.33
CA THR A 83 2.98 -6.40 -11.82
C THR A 83 2.15 -6.97 -12.97
N ARG A 84 1.61 -6.11 -13.85
CA ARG A 84 0.90 -6.53 -15.06
C ARG A 84 1.75 -7.42 -15.94
N GLN A 85 2.98 -7.00 -16.24
CA GLN A 85 3.90 -7.80 -17.06
C GLN A 85 4.11 -9.20 -16.45
N ARG A 86 4.27 -9.27 -15.13
CA ARG A 86 4.43 -10.58 -14.48
C ARG A 86 3.19 -11.45 -14.57
N VAL A 87 1.98 -10.88 -14.49
CA VAL A 87 0.72 -11.63 -14.74
C VAL A 87 0.75 -12.24 -16.14
N ILE A 88 1.10 -11.46 -17.16
CA ILE A 88 1.19 -11.89 -18.55
C ILE A 88 2.28 -12.97 -18.73
N ASP A 89 3.46 -12.78 -18.15
CA ASP A 89 4.57 -13.76 -18.18
C ASP A 89 4.17 -15.11 -17.53
N CYS A 90 3.22 -15.08 -16.60
CA CYS A 90 2.67 -16.29 -15.97
C CYS A 90 1.48 -16.90 -16.76
N GLY A 91 1.11 -16.33 -17.92
CA GLY A 91 0.04 -16.84 -18.78
C GLY A 91 -1.36 -16.28 -18.44
N GLY A 92 -1.46 -15.29 -17.54
CA GLY A 92 -2.72 -14.64 -17.21
C GLY A 92 -3.04 -13.44 -18.09
N THR A 93 -4.19 -12.83 -17.84
CA THR A 93 -4.64 -11.59 -18.49
C THR A 93 -4.83 -10.50 -17.43
N CYS A 94 -4.45 -9.27 -17.76
CA CYS A 94 -4.62 -8.13 -16.87
C CYS A 94 -4.81 -6.87 -17.71
N PRO A 95 -5.85 -6.08 -17.47
CA PRO A 95 -6.06 -4.83 -18.21
C PRO A 95 -4.92 -3.84 -17.95
N GLU A 96 -4.77 -2.87 -18.84
CA GLU A 96 -3.75 -1.81 -18.75
C GLU A 96 -4.24 -0.66 -17.85
N ILE A 97 -4.66 -1.01 -16.63
CA ILE A 97 -5.15 -0.09 -15.61
C ILE A 97 -4.22 -0.21 -14.41
N TYR A 98 -3.67 0.93 -13.98
CA TYR A 98 -2.67 1.01 -12.94
C TYR A 98 -3.10 1.93 -11.80
N GLY A 99 -2.74 1.56 -10.58
CA GLY A 99 -2.94 2.34 -9.37
C GLY A 99 -2.94 1.46 -8.12
N ASP A 100 -2.53 2.04 -7.02
CA ASP A 100 -2.75 1.46 -5.70
C ASP A 100 -4.07 2.00 -5.16
N ALA A 101 -4.91 1.14 -4.58
CA ALA A 101 -6.19 1.58 -4.06
C ALA A 101 -6.06 2.60 -2.89
N ALA A 102 -4.88 2.70 -2.26
CA ALA A 102 -4.57 3.77 -1.30
C ALA A 102 -4.60 5.18 -1.91
N MET A 103 -4.59 5.33 -3.23
CA MET A 103 -4.84 6.62 -3.89
C MET A 103 -6.25 7.19 -3.63
N LEU A 104 -7.17 6.37 -3.11
CA LEU A 104 -8.52 6.79 -2.73
C LEU A 104 -8.58 7.46 -1.35
N LEU A 105 -7.47 7.53 -0.63
CA LEU A 105 -7.40 8.10 0.72
C LEU A 105 -8.10 9.47 0.89
N PRO A 106 -7.96 10.46 -0.02
CA PRO A 106 -8.60 11.75 0.16
C PRO A 106 -10.14 11.69 0.21
N TRP A 107 -10.74 10.66 -0.37
CA TRP A 107 -12.19 10.44 -0.33
C TRP A 107 -12.65 9.74 0.96
N ILE A 108 -11.74 9.00 1.61
CA ILE A 108 -12.00 8.23 2.83
C ILE A 108 -11.64 9.05 4.07
N CYS A 109 -10.53 9.79 3.98
CA CYS A 109 -9.96 10.59 5.05
C CYS A 109 -9.61 11.98 4.46
N PRO A 110 -10.42 13.00 4.70
CA PRO A 110 -10.16 14.35 4.22
C PRO A 110 -8.82 14.91 4.70
N GLU A 111 -8.25 15.81 3.92
CA GLU A 111 -6.98 16.47 4.23
C GLU A 111 -7.10 17.35 5.48
N GLU A 112 -6.11 17.27 6.36
CA GLU A 112 -5.96 18.15 7.52
C GLU A 112 -5.24 19.47 7.15
N PRO A 113 -5.43 20.54 7.91
CA PRO A 113 -4.66 21.78 7.75
C PRO A 113 -3.15 21.53 7.84
N LYS A 114 -2.35 22.24 7.03
CA LYS A 114 -0.89 22.10 7.02
C LYS A 114 -0.27 22.63 8.32
N GLU A 115 0.44 21.77 9.01
CA GLU A 115 1.14 22.06 10.26
C GLU A 115 2.66 21.96 10.12
N PHE A 116 3.15 21.09 9.23
CA PHE A 116 4.56 20.78 9.08
C PHE A 116 5.06 21.06 7.67
N LYS A 117 6.24 21.68 7.55
CA LYS A 117 6.88 21.88 6.25
C LYS A 117 7.36 20.57 5.62
N ILE A 118 7.95 19.70 6.43
CA ILE A 118 8.49 18.40 6.00
C ILE A 118 8.05 17.33 6.99
N GLY A 119 7.44 16.27 6.47
CA GLY A 119 7.21 15.02 7.19
C GLY A 119 8.18 13.94 6.71
N ILE A 120 8.65 13.11 7.61
CA ILE A 120 9.48 11.95 7.30
C ILE A 120 8.66 10.69 7.60
N VAL A 121 8.45 9.85 6.57
CA VAL A 121 7.68 8.60 6.69
C VAL A 121 8.63 7.42 6.44
N PRO A 122 9.36 6.96 7.45
CA PRO A 122 10.27 5.84 7.30
C PRO A 122 9.50 4.52 7.15
N HIS A 123 10.10 3.56 6.49
CA HIS A 123 9.67 2.17 6.61
C HIS A 123 9.79 1.73 8.08
N PHE A 124 8.89 0.89 8.56
CA PHE A 124 8.80 0.54 9.99
C PHE A 124 10.12 0.00 10.57
N VAL A 125 10.94 -0.67 9.76
CA VAL A 125 12.25 -1.19 10.20
C VAL A 125 13.27 -0.09 10.51
N ASP A 126 13.04 1.12 10.02
CA ASP A 126 13.93 2.27 10.18
C ASP A 126 13.38 3.34 11.12
N TYR A 127 12.15 3.17 11.63
CA TYR A 127 11.45 4.20 12.38
C TYR A 127 12.26 4.73 13.57
N GLU A 128 12.71 3.86 14.45
CA GLU A 128 13.46 4.25 15.65
C GLU A 128 14.79 4.96 15.30
N TYR A 129 15.48 4.46 14.28
CA TYR A 129 16.71 5.09 13.80
C TYR A 129 16.43 6.51 13.29
N VAL A 130 15.43 6.67 12.42
CA VAL A 130 15.09 7.97 11.82
C VAL A 130 14.60 8.95 12.87
N LYS A 131 13.74 8.52 13.79
CA LYS A 131 13.22 9.34 14.89
C LYS A 131 14.33 9.91 15.78
N ASN A 132 15.31 9.07 16.09
CA ASN A 132 16.44 9.50 16.93
C ASN A 132 17.46 10.36 16.17
N THR A 133 17.57 10.18 14.85
CA THR A 133 18.53 10.93 14.02
C THR A 133 18.01 12.31 13.61
N TYR A 134 16.68 12.42 13.46
CA TYR A 134 16.01 13.66 12.98
C TYR A 134 14.92 14.11 13.96
N PRO A 135 15.27 14.41 15.23
CA PRO A 135 14.28 14.72 16.28
C PRO A 135 13.49 16.00 16.04
N ASP A 136 14.04 16.94 15.24
CA ASP A 136 13.40 18.24 14.94
C ASP A 136 12.36 18.15 13.80
N TYR A 137 12.21 16.97 13.18
CA TYR A 137 11.26 16.76 12.10
C TYR A 137 10.04 15.97 12.58
N ASN A 138 8.90 16.14 11.88
CA ASN A 138 7.74 15.31 12.09
C ASN A 138 7.99 13.91 11.50
N VAL A 139 8.44 12.96 12.33
CA VAL A 139 8.70 11.57 11.95
C VAL A 139 7.45 10.73 12.22
N ILE A 140 6.78 10.32 11.15
CA ILE A 140 5.48 9.65 11.18
C ILE A 140 5.68 8.13 11.24
N ASN A 141 5.09 7.49 12.27
CA ASN A 141 5.11 6.04 12.41
C ASN A 141 4.06 5.40 11.53
N VAL A 142 4.48 4.49 10.64
CA VAL A 142 3.55 3.72 9.78
C VAL A 142 2.95 2.51 10.47
N ILE A 143 3.33 2.20 11.72
CA ILE A 143 2.73 1.17 12.57
C ILE A 143 1.69 1.83 13.45
N ASN A 144 0.42 1.59 13.14
CA ASN A 144 -0.71 2.12 13.88
C ASN A 144 -1.91 1.17 13.74
N ASP A 145 -2.75 1.07 14.75
CA ASP A 145 -3.98 0.27 14.70
C ASP A 145 -5.05 0.95 13.84
N ASP A 146 -5.05 2.30 13.80
CA ASP A 146 -5.88 3.09 12.89
C ASP A 146 -5.02 3.69 11.76
N PRO A 147 -5.11 3.16 10.54
CA PRO A 147 -4.37 3.69 9.39
C PRO A 147 -4.79 5.11 9.00
N LEU A 148 -6.01 5.55 9.34
CA LEU A 148 -6.45 6.90 9.02
C LEU A 148 -5.70 7.96 9.83
N GLU A 149 -5.25 7.65 11.04
CA GLU A 149 -4.40 8.57 11.82
C GLU A 149 -3.05 8.80 11.12
N VAL A 150 -2.47 7.76 10.50
CA VAL A 150 -1.24 7.92 9.70
C VAL A 150 -1.51 8.78 8.45
N ALA A 151 -2.65 8.58 7.79
CA ALA A 151 -3.06 9.39 6.65
C ALA A 151 -3.21 10.87 7.02
N LYS A 152 -3.86 11.19 8.15
CA LYS A 152 -3.99 12.54 8.69
C LYS A 152 -2.63 13.17 8.95
N GLU A 153 -1.72 12.47 9.65
CA GLU A 153 -0.37 12.98 9.91
C GLU A 153 0.41 13.28 8.62
N ILE A 154 0.28 12.43 7.59
CA ILE A 154 0.87 12.70 6.27
C ILE A 154 0.23 13.94 5.65
N SER A 155 -1.09 14.07 5.71
CA SER A 155 -1.82 15.18 5.10
C SER A 155 -1.49 16.54 5.73
N LYS A 156 -1.07 16.60 7.00
CA LYS A 156 -0.61 17.81 7.68
C LYS A 156 0.72 18.38 7.15
N CYS A 157 1.43 17.62 6.31
CA CYS A 157 2.75 18.02 5.81
C CYS A 157 2.65 18.73 4.45
N THR A 158 3.54 19.71 4.20
CA THR A 158 3.66 20.37 2.89
C THR A 158 4.47 19.52 1.90
N SER A 159 5.42 18.73 2.40
CA SER A 159 6.22 17.79 1.60
C SER A 159 6.60 16.57 2.43
N ILE A 160 6.85 15.45 1.76
CA ILE A 160 7.19 14.17 2.39
C ILE A 160 8.53 13.65 1.89
N ILE A 161 9.33 13.13 2.82
CA ILE A 161 10.50 12.29 2.54
C ILE A 161 10.18 10.89 3.06
N SER A 162 10.23 9.86 2.22
CA SER A 162 9.77 8.54 2.63
C SER A 162 10.61 7.38 2.12
N SER A 163 10.85 6.39 2.97
CA SER A 163 11.29 5.05 2.58
C SER A 163 10.16 4.02 2.61
N SER A 164 8.94 4.44 2.99
CA SER A 164 7.72 3.63 2.93
C SER A 164 6.99 3.86 1.61
N LEU A 165 6.66 2.79 0.90
CA LEU A 165 5.90 2.91 -0.34
C LEU A 165 4.55 3.61 -0.12
N HIS A 166 3.78 3.16 0.89
CA HIS A 166 2.47 3.77 1.16
C HIS A 166 2.57 5.18 1.73
N GLY A 167 3.71 5.56 2.33
CA GLY A 167 3.99 6.96 2.66
C GLY A 167 4.07 7.85 1.43
N ILE A 168 4.68 7.35 0.33
CA ILE A 168 4.73 8.06 -0.96
C ILE A 168 3.36 8.08 -1.63
N ILE A 169 2.67 6.92 -1.67
CA ILE A 169 1.35 6.82 -2.31
C ILE A 169 0.35 7.74 -1.62
N ALA A 170 0.30 7.75 -0.29
CA ALA A 170 -0.58 8.63 0.47
C ALA A 170 -0.27 10.11 0.23
N ALA A 171 1.02 10.49 0.24
CA ALA A 171 1.42 11.86 -0.08
C ALA A 171 0.93 12.27 -1.48
N HIS A 172 1.16 11.44 -2.49
CA HIS A 172 0.67 11.70 -3.86
C HIS A 172 -0.85 11.74 -3.95
N ALA A 173 -1.56 10.90 -3.20
CA ALA A 173 -3.03 10.93 -3.15
C ALA A 173 -3.54 12.30 -2.68
N TYR A 174 -2.90 12.91 -1.68
CA TYR A 174 -3.20 14.27 -1.20
C TYR A 174 -2.55 15.39 -2.03
N GLY A 175 -1.93 15.10 -3.17
CA GLY A 175 -1.22 16.11 -3.97
C GLY A 175 0.03 16.66 -3.32
N ILE A 176 0.58 15.99 -2.30
CA ILE A 176 1.76 16.42 -1.56
C ILE A 176 3.02 15.91 -2.28
N PRO A 177 3.99 16.78 -2.62
CA PRO A 177 5.27 16.36 -3.16
C PRO A 177 5.99 15.38 -2.24
N ALA A 178 6.46 14.27 -2.80
CA ALA A 178 7.16 13.25 -2.03
C ALA A 178 8.47 12.83 -2.69
N ALA A 179 9.51 12.66 -1.88
CA ALA A 179 10.80 12.12 -2.31
C ALA A 179 11.02 10.73 -1.70
N TRP A 180 11.34 9.75 -2.57
CA TRP A 180 11.77 8.45 -2.09
C TRP A 180 13.23 8.48 -1.66
N VAL A 181 13.50 7.90 -0.49
CA VAL A 181 14.84 7.75 0.07
C VAL A 181 15.02 6.37 0.70
N GLU A 182 16.25 5.96 0.93
CA GLU A 182 16.59 4.78 1.71
C GLU A 182 17.39 5.21 2.95
N PHE A 183 16.87 4.91 4.14
CA PHE A 183 17.58 5.17 5.40
C PHE A 183 18.50 4.02 5.79
N SER A 184 18.19 2.79 5.31
CA SER A 184 19.02 1.60 5.52
C SER A 184 18.85 0.59 4.38
N ASN A 185 19.66 -0.46 4.42
CA ASN A 185 19.55 -1.60 3.50
C ASN A 185 18.64 -2.73 4.04
N LYS A 186 17.88 -2.49 5.12
CA LYS A 186 17.04 -3.50 5.78
C LYS A 186 15.71 -3.76 5.07
N ILE A 187 15.28 -2.86 4.18
CA ILE A 187 14.01 -2.99 3.45
C ILE A 187 14.10 -4.16 2.47
N LYS A 188 13.19 -5.13 2.63
CA LYS A 188 13.13 -6.33 1.79
C LYS A 188 12.58 -6.03 0.39
N GLY A 189 12.98 -6.87 -0.59
CA GLY A 189 12.55 -6.81 -1.98
C GLY A 189 13.63 -6.29 -2.91
N ASP A 190 13.32 -6.26 -4.21
CA ASP A 190 14.21 -5.77 -5.28
C ASP A 190 13.90 -4.32 -5.70
N ARG A 191 13.21 -3.58 -4.85
CA ARG A 191 12.77 -2.19 -5.04
C ARG A 191 11.79 -1.99 -6.20
N ILE A 192 11.30 -3.06 -6.81
CA ILE A 192 10.35 -3.00 -7.93
C ILE A 192 9.07 -2.22 -7.57
N LYS A 193 8.69 -2.25 -6.28
CA LYS A 193 7.50 -1.54 -5.78
C LYS A 193 7.61 -0.01 -5.86
N PHE A 194 8.81 0.55 -6.08
CA PHE A 194 9.06 1.99 -6.23
C PHE A 194 9.28 2.40 -7.70
N LYS A 195 9.22 1.46 -8.61
CA LYS A 195 9.34 1.65 -10.06
C LYS A 195 7.97 1.51 -10.73
#